data_586a0df786186caef0400f99bf5cde17
#
_entry.id   586a0df786186caef0400f99bf5cde17
#
_cell.length_a   1.000
_cell.length_b   1.000
_cell.length_c   1.000
_cell.angle_alpha   90.00
_cell.angle_beta   90.00
_cell.angle_gamma   90.00
#
_symmetry.space_group_name_H-M   'P 1'
#
loop_
_entity.id
_entity.type
_entity.pdbx_description
1 polymer ?
#
loop_
_entity_poly.entity_id
_entity_poly.type
_entity_poly.pdbx_seq_one_letter_code
_entity_poly.pdbx_strand_id
1 'polypeptide(L)'
;MTDMSGWKKIVFLDIDSVINSEQWYLKTRGKSGDFDPEAIALLNQLKDIGAEVVISSSWGESGIKPLQDVGLELPIIGVTEHFYVDWFCRGNEIEKWLLTNFKGMGTKYGLDDNGFPYYRKRYGDELTDYEYVIFDDDTDFLLGQADNFIRTDRNTGLTQENIDKARKILNREN
;
A
#
# COMPACT_ATOMS: atom_id res chain seq x y z
N MET A 1 23.81 6.40 -11.06
CA MET A 1 22.54 5.64 -11.04
C MET A 1 22.67 4.58 -9.95
N THR A 2 21.80 4.64 -8.94
CA THR A 2 21.78 3.60 -7.89
C THR A 2 21.20 2.34 -8.51
N ASP A 3 21.88 1.20 -8.38
CA ASP A 3 21.34 -0.08 -8.81
C ASP A 3 20.16 -0.43 -7.91
N MET A 4 18.97 -0.52 -8.49
CA MET A 4 17.72 -0.81 -7.78
C MET A 4 17.25 -2.26 -7.96
N SER A 5 18.11 -3.14 -8.49
CA SER A 5 17.74 -4.53 -8.78
C SER A 5 17.33 -5.35 -7.56
N GLY A 6 17.68 -4.91 -6.36
CA GLY A 6 17.32 -5.53 -5.08
C GLY A 6 16.23 -4.81 -4.28
N TRP A 7 15.70 -3.68 -4.79
CA TRP A 7 14.70 -2.91 -4.07
C TRP A 7 13.34 -3.58 -4.08
N LYS A 8 12.68 -3.58 -2.94
CA LYS A 8 11.29 -4.02 -2.84
C LYS A 8 10.36 -2.94 -3.41
N LYS A 9 9.39 -3.34 -4.20
CA LYS A 9 8.38 -2.45 -4.80
C LYS A 9 7.02 -2.80 -4.24
N ILE A 10 6.45 -1.88 -3.45
CA ILE A 10 5.29 -2.16 -2.63
C ILE A 10 4.10 -1.33 -3.10
N VAL A 11 2.97 -1.97 -3.25
CA VAL A 11 1.68 -1.35 -3.53
C VAL A 11 0.82 -1.45 -2.28
N PHE A 12 0.59 -0.34 -1.58
CA PHE A 12 -0.46 -0.24 -0.58
C PHE A 12 -1.79 -0.03 -1.30
N LEU A 13 -2.67 -1.01 -1.16
CA LEU A 13 -3.89 -1.11 -1.93
C LEU A 13 -5.11 -0.95 -1.02
N ASP A 14 -5.88 0.12 -1.20
CA ASP A 14 -7.26 0.12 -0.75
C ASP A 14 -8.14 -0.67 -1.75
N ILE A 15 -9.29 -1.11 -1.29
CA ILE A 15 -10.19 -1.98 -2.06
C ILE A 15 -11.41 -1.19 -2.54
N ASP A 16 -12.13 -0.58 -1.61
CA ASP A 16 -13.35 0.15 -1.94
C ASP A 16 -13.00 1.41 -2.74
N SER A 17 -13.76 1.69 -3.78
CA SER A 17 -13.50 2.80 -4.70
C SER A 17 -12.17 2.74 -5.49
N VAL A 18 -11.35 1.71 -5.28
CA VAL A 18 -10.13 1.44 -6.06
C VAL A 18 -10.37 0.24 -6.98
N ILE A 19 -10.71 -0.91 -6.38
CA ILE A 19 -11.04 -2.15 -7.11
C ILE A 19 -12.55 -2.27 -7.34
N ASN A 20 -13.36 -1.76 -6.41
CA ASN A 20 -14.81 -1.74 -6.47
C ASN A 20 -15.29 -0.31 -6.70
N SER A 21 -15.18 0.19 -7.93
CA SER A 21 -15.68 1.53 -8.27
C SER A 21 -17.20 1.61 -8.23
N GLU A 22 -17.75 2.83 -8.16
CA GLU A 22 -19.20 3.03 -8.23
C GLU A 22 -19.77 2.54 -9.55
N GLN A 23 -19.05 2.72 -10.67
CA GLN A 23 -19.47 2.19 -11.97
C GLN A 23 -19.50 0.65 -11.99
N TRP A 24 -18.54 0.00 -11.35
CA TRP A 24 -18.55 -1.46 -11.21
C TRP A 24 -19.72 -1.93 -10.35
N TYR A 25 -19.96 -1.26 -9.22
CA TYR A 25 -21.10 -1.56 -8.36
C TYR A 25 -22.44 -1.46 -9.08
N LEU A 26 -22.64 -0.40 -9.87
CA LEU A 26 -23.85 -0.23 -10.68
C LEU A 26 -23.97 -1.30 -11.78
N LYS A 27 -22.86 -1.66 -12.44
CA LYS A 27 -22.81 -2.70 -13.49
C LYS A 27 -23.16 -4.08 -12.93
N THR A 28 -22.74 -4.39 -11.71
CA THR A 28 -23.00 -5.67 -11.03
C THR A 28 -24.31 -5.67 -10.24
N ARG A 29 -25.09 -4.59 -10.30
CA ARG A 29 -26.38 -4.40 -9.58
C ARG A 29 -26.23 -4.51 -8.06
N GLY A 30 -25.16 -3.98 -7.53
CA GLY A 30 -24.93 -3.91 -6.08
C GLY A 30 -24.62 -5.26 -5.43
N LYS A 31 -24.15 -6.24 -6.17
CA LYS A 31 -23.55 -7.42 -5.55
C LYS A 31 -22.26 -7.01 -4.89
N SER A 32 -22.33 -6.74 -3.59
CA SER A 32 -21.16 -6.46 -2.78
C SER A 32 -20.23 -7.68 -2.77
N GLY A 33 -18.93 -7.46 -2.94
CA GLY A 33 -17.92 -8.50 -2.88
C GLY A 33 -17.41 -9.02 -4.22
N ASP A 34 -18.00 -8.60 -5.34
CA ASP A 34 -17.43 -8.85 -6.65
C ASP A 34 -16.40 -7.76 -6.98
N PHE A 35 -15.15 -8.12 -7.12
CA PHE A 35 -14.09 -7.20 -7.51
C PHE A 35 -14.02 -7.06 -9.03
N ASP A 36 -13.66 -5.86 -9.49
CA ASP A 36 -13.58 -5.57 -10.92
C ASP A 36 -12.37 -6.29 -11.55
N PRO A 37 -12.59 -7.27 -12.44
CA PRO A 37 -11.48 -7.97 -13.09
C PRO A 37 -10.65 -7.05 -14.00
N GLU A 38 -11.19 -5.93 -14.48
CA GLU A 38 -10.44 -4.96 -15.28
C GLU A 38 -9.46 -4.20 -14.37
N ALA A 39 -9.87 -3.80 -13.16
CA ALA A 39 -8.98 -3.19 -12.17
C ALA A 39 -7.87 -4.15 -11.74
N ILE A 40 -8.18 -5.44 -11.56
CA ILE A 40 -7.18 -6.47 -11.27
C ILE A 40 -6.20 -6.67 -12.43
N ALA A 41 -6.68 -6.68 -13.67
CA ALA A 41 -5.82 -6.77 -14.84
C ALA A 41 -4.86 -5.57 -14.96
N LEU A 42 -5.31 -4.38 -14.58
CA LEU A 42 -4.47 -3.19 -14.50
C LEU A 42 -3.37 -3.36 -13.44
N LEU A 43 -3.72 -3.80 -12.21
CA LEU A 43 -2.73 -4.06 -11.16
C LEU A 43 -1.69 -5.10 -11.59
N ASN A 44 -2.14 -6.16 -12.26
CA ASN A 44 -1.25 -7.24 -12.72
C ASN A 44 -0.16 -6.76 -13.70
N GLN A 45 -0.32 -5.60 -14.34
CA GLN A 45 0.75 -5.00 -15.15
C GLN A 45 1.99 -4.64 -14.33
N LEU A 46 1.87 -4.46 -13.00
CA LEU A 46 3.02 -4.17 -12.13
C LEU A 46 3.83 -5.42 -11.76
N LYS A 47 3.38 -6.60 -12.19
CA LYS A 47 4.08 -7.88 -11.98
C LYS A 47 5.44 -7.91 -12.67
N ASP A 48 5.56 -7.33 -13.85
CA ASP A 48 6.79 -7.30 -14.65
C ASP A 48 7.93 -6.53 -13.99
N ILE A 49 7.61 -5.60 -13.08
CA ILE A 49 8.59 -4.87 -12.28
C ILE A 49 8.79 -5.47 -10.88
N GLY A 50 8.17 -6.61 -10.58
CA GLY A 50 8.30 -7.31 -9.31
C GLY A 50 7.56 -6.65 -8.14
N ALA A 51 6.45 -5.95 -8.40
CA ALA A 51 5.66 -5.33 -7.34
C ALA A 51 4.94 -6.37 -6.47
N GLU A 52 4.83 -6.05 -5.18
CA GLU A 52 4.15 -6.85 -4.16
C GLU A 52 3.05 -5.98 -3.50
N VAL A 53 1.96 -6.60 -3.07
CA VAL A 53 0.79 -5.90 -2.51
C VAL A 53 0.75 -6.01 -1.00
N VAL A 54 0.43 -4.90 -0.36
CA VAL A 54 -0.03 -4.82 1.03
C VAL A 54 -1.44 -4.26 1.03
N ILE A 55 -2.39 -5.01 1.57
CA ILE A 55 -3.77 -4.54 1.69
C ILE A 55 -3.81 -3.44 2.76
N SER A 56 -4.24 -2.25 2.37
CA SER A 56 -4.42 -1.08 3.23
C SER A 56 -5.87 -0.64 3.16
N SER A 57 -6.76 -1.46 3.71
CA SER A 57 -8.20 -1.32 3.59
C SER A 57 -8.92 -1.84 4.84
N SER A 58 -10.12 -1.33 5.10
CA SER A 58 -11.02 -1.87 6.13
C SER A 58 -11.38 -3.36 5.92
N TRP A 59 -11.19 -3.87 4.71
CA TRP A 59 -11.32 -5.31 4.43
C TRP A 59 -10.30 -6.17 5.18
N GLY A 60 -9.11 -5.62 5.45
CA GLY A 60 -8.05 -6.35 6.15
C GLY A 60 -7.74 -7.70 5.47
N GLU A 61 -7.53 -8.74 6.27
CA GLU A 61 -7.25 -10.10 5.77
C GLU A 61 -8.40 -10.70 4.94
N SER A 62 -9.64 -10.25 5.16
CA SER A 62 -10.78 -10.74 4.40
C SER A 62 -10.73 -10.36 2.91
N GLY A 63 -9.94 -9.36 2.54
CA GLY A 63 -9.71 -8.96 1.15
C GLY A 63 -8.77 -9.90 0.38
N ILE A 64 -7.95 -10.71 1.06
CA ILE A 64 -6.92 -11.54 0.42
C ILE A 64 -7.54 -12.52 -0.57
N LYS A 65 -8.45 -13.36 -0.07
CA LYS A 65 -9.05 -14.41 -0.90
C LYS A 65 -9.86 -13.86 -2.08
N PRO A 66 -10.73 -12.86 -1.91
CA PRO A 66 -11.44 -12.26 -3.04
C PRO A 66 -10.53 -11.69 -4.13
N LEU A 67 -9.42 -11.01 -3.77
CA LEU A 67 -8.45 -10.51 -4.74
C LEU A 67 -7.80 -11.65 -5.53
N GLN A 68 -7.44 -12.73 -4.87
CA GLN A 68 -6.87 -13.93 -5.51
C GLN A 68 -7.89 -14.64 -6.40
N ASP A 69 -9.13 -14.78 -5.94
CA ASP A 69 -10.22 -15.45 -6.69
C ASP A 69 -10.57 -14.71 -7.99
N VAL A 70 -10.41 -13.38 -8.04
CA VAL A 70 -10.61 -12.56 -9.24
C VAL A 70 -9.36 -12.55 -10.15
N GLY A 71 -8.24 -13.11 -9.71
CA GLY A 71 -7.05 -13.31 -10.52
C GLY A 71 -5.93 -12.30 -10.28
N LEU A 72 -5.80 -11.75 -9.08
CA LEU A 72 -4.61 -10.97 -8.71
C LEU A 72 -3.39 -11.90 -8.73
N GLU A 73 -2.40 -11.55 -9.55
CA GLU A 73 -1.15 -12.31 -9.71
C GLU A 73 0.02 -11.74 -8.89
N LEU A 74 -0.13 -10.52 -8.37
CA LEU A 74 0.86 -9.91 -7.49
C LEU A 74 0.87 -10.64 -6.13
N PRO A 75 2.05 -10.93 -5.56
CA PRO A 75 2.13 -11.47 -4.22
C PRO A 75 1.52 -10.51 -3.19
N ILE A 76 0.60 -11.00 -2.35
CA ILE A 76 0.12 -10.27 -1.19
C ILE A 76 1.04 -10.61 -0.03
N ILE A 77 1.83 -9.63 0.44
CA ILE A 77 2.86 -9.82 1.46
C ILE A 77 2.44 -9.35 2.84
N GLY A 78 1.28 -8.71 2.96
CA GLY A 78 0.78 -8.26 4.24
C GLY A 78 -0.52 -7.47 4.16
N VAL A 79 -0.95 -7.06 5.34
CA VAL A 79 -2.12 -6.22 5.58
C VAL A 79 -1.71 -5.17 6.61
N THR A 80 -2.14 -3.91 6.43
CA THR A 80 -1.93 -2.88 7.45
C THR A 80 -2.81 -3.16 8.66
N GLU A 81 -2.29 -2.89 9.85
CA GLU A 81 -3.10 -2.93 11.06
C GLU A 81 -4.07 -1.74 11.04
N HIS A 82 -5.34 -2.00 11.31
CA HIS A 82 -6.35 -0.95 11.39
C HIS A 82 -6.45 -0.38 12.80
N PHE A 83 -6.28 0.93 12.94
CA PHE A 83 -6.41 1.62 14.21
C PHE A 83 -7.81 2.22 14.37
N TYR A 84 -8.59 1.66 15.28
CA TYR A 84 -9.95 2.14 15.61
C TYR A 84 -9.94 3.37 16.55
N VAL A 85 -9.09 4.35 16.26
CA VAL A 85 -9.01 5.58 17.06
C VAL A 85 -9.06 6.81 16.15
N ASP A 86 -9.89 7.76 16.51
CA ASP A 86 -10.29 8.90 15.66
C ASP A 86 -9.16 9.80 15.14
N TRP A 87 -7.97 9.73 15.73
CA TRP A 87 -6.80 10.56 15.33
C TRP A 87 -5.72 9.80 14.55
N PHE A 88 -5.92 8.53 14.26
CA PHE A 88 -5.03 7.80 13.36
C PHE A 88 -5.63 7.74 11.96
N CYS A 89 -4.86 8.23 11.00
CA CYS A 89 -5.23 8.15 9.59
C CYS A 89 -4.60 6.92 8.91
N ARG A 90 -5.07 6.61 7.71
CA ARG A 90 -4.53 5.54 6.88
C ARG A 90 -3.00 5.66 6.70
N GLY A 91 -2.51 6.89 6.58
CA GLY A 91 -1.08 7.15 6.47
C GLY A 91 -0.27 6.65 7.67
N ASN A 92 -0.83 6.71 8.89
CA ASN A 92 -0.16 6.16 10.09
C ASN A 92 -0.08 4.63 10.06
N GLU A 93 -1.12 3.96 9.57
CA GLU A 93 -1.16 2.50 9.42
C GLU A 93 -0.09 2.01 8.44
N ILE A 94 0.03 2.70 7.30
CA ILE A 94 1.07 2.44 6.29
C ILE A 94 2.45 2.69 6.86
N GLU A 95 2.69 3.82 7.52
CA GLU A 95 3.98 4.14 8.13
C GLU A 95 4.37 3.08 9.18
N LYS A 96 3.44 2.66 10.04
CA LYS A 96 3.70 1.58 11.00
C LYS A 96 4.11 0.29 10.30
N TRP A 97 3.41 -0.08 9.23
CA TRP A 97 3.74 -1.28 8.46
C TRP A 97 5.14 -1.21 7.86
N LEU A 98 5.51 -0.08 7.24
CA LEU A 98 6.84 0.15 6.68
C LEU A 98 7.93 0.10 7.77
N LEU A 99 7.69 0.74 8.90
CA LEU A 99 8.61 0.75 10.03
C LEU A 99 8.86 -0.65 10.58
N THR A 100 7.80 -1.46 10.67
CA THR A 100 7.90 -2.81 11.22
C THR A 100 8.60 -3.77 10.27
N ASN A 101 8.34 -3.68 8.97
CA ASN A 101 8.75 -4.69 8.00
C ASN A 101 10.05 -4.35 7.26
N PHE A 102 10.35 -3.07 7.06
CA PHE A 102 11.50 -2.64 6.24
C PHE A 102 12.48 -1.72 6.95
N LYS A 103 11.99 -0.83 7.81
CA LYS A 103 12.87 0.14 8.49
C LYS A 103 13.52 -0.42 9.76
N GLY A 104 13.23 -1.67 10.12
CA GLY A 104 13.83 -2.33 11.28
C GLY A 104 13.57 -1.62 12.61
N MET A 105 12.48 -0.89 12.72
CA MET A 105 12.11 -0.22 13.97
C MET A 105 11.44 -1.21 14.93
N GLY A 106 12.26 -1.96 15.63
CA GLY A 106 11.86 -2.40 16.96
C GLY A 106 11.92 -1.18 17.87
N THR A 107 10.79 -0.65 18.31
CA THR A 107 10.74 0.38 19.34
C THR A 107 11.20 -0.24 20.65
N LYS A 108 12.47 -0.21 20.94
CA LYS A 108 12.93 -0.30 22.32
C LYS A 108 12.91 1.11 22.88
N TYR A 109 11.93 1.41 23.69
CA TYR A 109 12.01 2.53 24.62
C TYR A 109 13.18 2.25 25.53
N GLY A 110 14.16 3.10 25.52
CA GLY A 110 15.28 3.07 26.45
C GLY A 110 15.43 4.42 27.13
N LEU A 111 16.10 4.44 28.24
CA LEU A 111 16.60 5.67 28.84
C LEU A 111 18.09 5.75 28.48
N ASP A 112 18.57 6.95 28.12
CA ASP A 112 20.00 7.19 27.98
C ASP A 112 20.69 7.20 29.34
N ASP A 113 22.01 7.33 29.34
CA ASP A 113 22.82 7.35 30.57
C ASP A 113 22.44 8.51 31.52
N ASN A 114 21.67 9.49 31.07
CA ASN A 114 21.16 10.63 31.82
C ASN A 114 19.67 10.44 32.23
N GLY A 115 19.07 9.31 31.91
CA GLY A 115 17.68 9.00 32.25
C GLY A 115 16.65 9.63 31.32
N PHE A 116 17.03 10.18 30.18
CA PHE A 116 16.10 10.71 29.18
C PHE A 116 15.62 9.60 28.26
N PRO A 117 14.30 9.57 27.93
CA PRO A 117 13.79 8.61 26.97
C PRO A 117 14.39 8.87 25.58
N TYR A 118 14.97 7.86 24.99
CA TYR A 118 15.43 7.92 23.61
C TYR A 118 14.77 6.85 22.76
N TYR A 119 14.54 7.19 21.49
CA TYR A 119 14.13 6.25 20.48
C TYR A 119 15.37 5.67 19.82
N ARG A 120 15.77 4.47 20.18
CA ARG A 120 16.81 3.77 19.45
C ARG A 120 16.18 3.19 18.19
N LYS A 121 16.42 3.83 17.05
CA LYS A 121 16.26 3.17 15.76
C LYS A 121 17.24 1.99 15.75
N ARG A 122 16.73 0.80 15.98
CA ARG A 122 17.49 -0.40 15.69
C ARG A 122 17.30 -0.65 14.19
N TYR A 123 18.24 -0.20 13.41
CA TYR A 123 18.39 -0.69 12.05
C TYR A 123 18.80 -2.15 12.19
N GLY A 124 17.98 -3.07 11.65
CA GLY A 124 18.41 -4.44 11.45
C GLY A 124 19.65 -4.42 10.54
N ASP A 125 20.52 -5.42 10.69
CA ASP A 125 21.78 -5.49 9.94
C ASP A 125 21.56 -5.63 8.41
N GLU A 126 20.32 -5.82 7.96
CA GLU A 126 19.92 -5.87 6.56
C GLU A 126 18.73 -4.94 6.33
N LEU A 127 19.01 -3.69 5.97
CA LEU A 127 18.00 -2.77 5.45
C LEU A 127 17.66 -3.22 4.04
N THR A 128 16.44 -3.71 3.86
CA THR A 128 15.92 -3.89 2.52
C THR A 128 15.46 -2.54 2.01
N ASP A 129 16.10 -2.04 0.97
CA ASP A 129 15.67 -0.84 0.28
C ASP A 129 14.30 -1.11 -0.39
N TYR A 130 13.43 -0.11 -0.36
CA TYR A 130 12.08 -0.22 -0.91
C TYR A 130 11.63 1.09 -1.55
N GLU A 131 10.73 0.94 -2.51
CA GLU A 131 9.86 2.00 -3.01
C GLU A 131 8.42 1.57 -2.82
N TYR A 132 7.52 2.53 -2.69
CA TYR A 132 6.11 2.22 -2.55
C TYR A 132 5.20 3.22 -3.22
N VAL A 133 3.99 2.79 -3.52
CA VAL A 133 2.86 3.62 -3.94
C VAL A 133 1.65 3.29 -3.08
N ILE A 134 0.74 4.25 -2.98
CA ILE A 134 -0.53 4.10 -2.30
C ILE A 134 -1.63 4.37 -3.32
N PHE A 135 -2.53 3.39 -3.50
CA PHE A 135 -3.79 3.57 -4.24
C PHE A 135 -4.95 3.66 -3.26
N ASP A 136 -5.62 4.81 -3.24
CA ASP A 136 -6.76 5.06 -2.37
C ASP A 136 -7.60 6.21 -2.96
N ASP A 137 -8.90 6.26 -2.67
CA ASP A 137 -9.79 7.36 -3.09
C ASP A 137 -9.88 8.47 -2.04
N ASP A 138 -9.50 8.18 -0.80
CA ASP A 138 -9.46 9.13 0.30
C ASP A 138 -8.10 9.87 0.36
N THR A 139 -7.96 10.85 1.23
CA THR A 139 -6.79 11.74 1.32
C THR A 139 -6.20 11.84 2.73
N ASP A 140 -6.49 10.89 3.61
CA ASP A 140 -6.05 10.86 5.00
C ASP A 140 -4.63 10.28 5.16
N PHE A 141 -3.68 10.82 4.39
CA PHE A 141 -2.29 10.40 4.36
C PHE A 141 -1.34 11.39 5.03
N LEU A 142 -0.16 10.91 5.42
CA LEU A 142 0.88 11.76 5.97
C LEU A 142 1.50 12.63 4.87
N LEU A 143 1.88 13.86 5.22
CA LEU A 143 2.51 14.79 4.27
C LEU A 143 3.75 14.17 3.59
N GLY A 144 4.55 13.39 4.33
CA GLY A 144 5.71 12.69 3.78
C GLY A 144 5.40 11.56 2.79
N GLN A 145 4.11 11.22 2.60
CA GLN A 145 3.64 10.18 1.67
C GLN A 145 3.06 10.78 0.38
N ALA A 146 3.01 12.12 0.27
CA ALA A 146 2.33 12.80 -0.84
C ALA A 146 2.87 12.39 -2.23
N ASP A 147 4.18 12.22 -2.36
CA ASP A 147 4.82 11.84 -3.63
C ASP A 147 4.59 10.37 -4.01
N ASN A 148 4.16 9.56 -3.05
CA ASN A 148 3.87 8.13 -3.21
C ASN A 148 2.38 7.85 -3.35
N PHE A 149 1.54 8.87 -3.17
CA PHE A 149 0.08 8.74 -3.18
C PHE A 149 -0.49 8.95 -4.57
N ILE A 150 -1.29 8.00 -5.03
CA ILE A 150 -2.05 8.05 -6.29
C ILE A 150 -3.52 7.95 -5.95
N ARG A 151 -4.19 9.08 -5.97
CA ARG A 151 -5.61 9.13 -5.74
C ARG A 151 -6.37 8.50 -6.89
N THR A 152 -7.26 7.55 -6.57
CA THR A 152 -8.23 7.02 -7.51
C THR A 152 -9.51 7.85 -7.49
N ASP A 153 -10.25 7.82 -8.59
CA ASP A 153 -11.58 8.41 -8.65
C ASP A 153 -12.62 7.38 -8.19
N ARG A 154 -13.45 7.76 -7.25
CA ARG A 154 -14.48 6.88 -6.66
C ARG A 154 -15.42 6.27 -7.69
N ASN A 155 -15.72 7.00 -8.76
CA ASN A 155 -16.65 6.53 -9.78
C ASN A 155 -16.00 5.51 -10.71
N THR A 156 -14.74 5.74 -11.11
CA THR A 156 -14.05 4.92 -12.13
C THR A 156 -13.11 3.88 -11.54
N GLY A 157 -12.65 4.10 -10.30
CA GLY A 157 -11.64 3.25 -9.67
C GLY A 157 -10.26 3.40 -10.30
N LEU A 158 -9.52 2.30 -10.34
CA LEU A 158 -8.17 2.24 -10.89
C LEU A 158 -8.18 2.40 -12.41
N THR A 159 -7.24 3.17 -12.93
CA THR A 159 -7.09 3.48 -14.36
C THR A 159 -5.69 3.17 -14.87
N GLN A 160 -5.51 3.11 -16.20
CA GLN A 160 -4.18 2.94 -16.80
C GLN A 160 -3.24 4.08 -16.40
N GLU A 161 -3.74 5.31 -16.32
CA GLU A 161 -2.93 6.47 -15.89
C GLU A 161 -2.38 6.29 -14.47
N ASN A 162 -3.18 5.70 -13.56
CA ASN A 162 -2.74 5.39 -12.21
C ASN A 162 -1.60 4.36 -12.22
N ILE A 163 -1.69 3.32 -13.05
CA ILE A 163 -0.64 2.31 -13.20
C ILE A 163 0.64 2.90 -13.79
N ASP A 164 0.52 3.75 -14.79
CA ASP A 164 1.68 4.42 -15.42
C ASP A 164 2.40 5.32 -14.40
N LYS A 165 1.65 6.06 -13.57
CA LYS A 165 2.22 6.85 -12.46
C LYS A 165 2.91 5.95 -11.43
N ALA A 166 2.25 4.86 -11.02
CA ALA A 166 2.81 3.92 -10.05
C ALA A 166 4.13 3.32 -10.54
N ARG A 167 4.19 2.95 -11.82
CA ARG A 167 5.40 2.42 -12.43
C ARG A 167 6.57 3.41 -12.38
N LYS A 168 6.30 4.69 -12.66
CA LYS A 168 7.33 5.75 -12.55
C LYS A 168 7.84 5.89 -11.12
N ILE A 169 6.94 5.96 -10.14
CA ILE A 169 7.31 6.08 -8.72
C ILE A 169 8.13 4.85 -8.29
N LEU A 170 7.64 3.64 -8.57
CA LEU A 170 8.28 2.39 -8.15
C LEU A 170 9.64 2.14 -8.84
N ASN A 171 9.90 2.76 -10.00
CA ASN A 171 11.19 2.71 -10.69
C ASN A 171 12.04 3.97 -10.46
N ARG A 172 11.57 4.96 -9.68
CA ARG A 172 12.19 6.28 -9.52
C ARG A 172 12.50 6.98 -10.85
N GLU A 173 11.61 6.82 -11.81
CA GLU A 173 11.71 7.53 -13.07
C GLU A 173 11.18 8.97 -12.92
N ASN A 174 12.02 9.96 -13.21
CA ASN A 174 11.67 11.39 -13.17
C ASN A 174 10.82 11.81 -14.38
#